data_fcc799f5c6ce61f4ae1d7fb9acde1003
#
_entry.id   fcc799f5c6ce61f4ae1d7fb9acde1003
#
_cell.length_a   1.000
_cell.length_b   1.000
_cell.length_c   1.000
_cell.angle_alpha   90.00
_cell.angle_beta   90.00
_cell.angle_gamma   90.00
#
_symmetry.space_group_name_H-M   'P 1'
#
loop_
_entity.id
_entity.type
_entity.pdbx_description
1 polymer ?
#
loop_
_entity_poly.entity_id
_entity_poly.type
_entity_poly.pdbx_seq_one_letter_code
_entity_poly.pdbx_strand_id
1 'polypeptide(L)'
;MSGLGGLNKTPNGVVIGVVQLQLPTVVTKQDLSTQTQRICEMVGKARRNMATMDLVVFPEYSLHGLSMDTNPEIMCSLDGAEVAAFKQACIDNNIWGCFSLMEYNPQGNPYNSGIIIDNQGELKLYYRKLHPWVPVEPWEPGNLGIPVCEGPNGSTIALIICHDGMFPEMARECAYKGAEIMIRTAGYTAPIRHSWQITNQANAFCNLMVTASVCMCGSDGSFDSMGEGMIVNFDGQPLVMGSHRPDEIITAEVRPDLVREARKYWSVENNIYQFGHRGYVAVKGGA
;
A
#
# COMPACT_ATOMS: atom_id res chain seq x y z
N MET A 1 -16.66 -18.15 5.82
CA MET A 1 -17.52 -17.11 6.41
C MET A 1 -18.84 -17.11 5.68
N SER A 2 -19.96 -17.12 6.40
CA SER A 2 -21.25 -16.89 5.77
C SER A 2 -21.23 -15.49 5.15
N GLY A 3 -21.74 -15.34 3.92
CA GLY A 3 -21.75 -14.05 3.21
C GLY A 3 -22.57 -12.93 3.89
N LEU A 4 -23.06 -13.18 5.08
CA LEU A 4 -23.75 -12.21 5.94
C LEU A 4 -22.78 -11.31 6.73
N GLY A 5 -21.56 -11.76 7.00
CA GLY A 5 -20.54 -10.95 7.73
C GLY A 5 -20.03 -9.74 6.96
N GLY A 6 -20.16 -9.73 5.63
CA GLY A 6 -19.77 -8.61 4.79
C GLY A 6 -20.84 -7.51 4.62
N LEU A 7 -22.02 -7.70 5.17
CA LEU A 7 -23.13 -6.74 5.05
C LEU A 7 -23.20 -5.77 6.24
N ASN A 8 -22.52 -6.07 7.34
CA ASN A 8 -22.59 -5.31 8.58
C ASN A 8 -21.19 -4.84 8.98
N LYS A 9 -20.70 -3.78 8.38
CA LYS A 9 -19.53 -3.09 8.92
C LYS A 9 -19.94 -2.11 10.02
N THR A 10 -19.02 -1.82 10.94
CA THR A 10 -19.26 -0.78 11.94
C THR A 10 -19.32 0.60 11.29
N PRO A 11 -20.14 1.55 11.84
CA PRO A 11 -20.31 2.87 11.23
C PRO A 11 -19.01 3.62 10.91
N ASN A 12 -17.99 3.47 11.77
CA ASN A 12 -16.69 4.14 11.63
C ASN A 12 -15.59 3.19 11.12
N GLY A 13 -15.97 1.99 10.70
CA GLY A 13 -15.03 1.00 10.17
C GLY A 13 -14.62 1.31 8.74
N VAL A 14 -13.41 0.93 8.39
CA VAL A 14 -12.90 0.91 7.02
C VAL A 14 -12.59 -0.51 6.64
N VAL A 15 -13.26 -1.05 5.64
CA VAL A 15 -13.00 -2.40 5.13
C VAL A 15 -11.95 -2.31 4.03
N ILE A 16 -10.80 -2.90 4.28
CA ILE A 16 -9.65 -2.91 3.36
C ILE A 16 -9.51 -4.31 2.77
N GLY A 17 -9.39 -4.39 1.45
CA GLY A 17 -8.97 -5.58 0.73
C GLY A 17 -7.57 -5.39 0.18
N VAL A 18 -6.64 -6.32 0.43
CA VAL A 18 -5.32 -6.34 -0.20
C VAL A 18 -5.24 -7.51 -1.17
N VAL A 19 -4.79 -7.24 -2.39
CA VAL A 19 -4.79 -8.20 -3.50
C VAL A 19 -3.38 -8.75 -3.72
N GLN A 20 -3.16 -10.02 -3.42
CA GLN A 20 -1.91 -10.71 -3.75
C GLN A 20 -1.89 -11.06 -5.24
N LEU A 21 -1.73 -10.05 -6.09
CA LEU A 21 -1.80 -10.23 -7.54
C LEU A 21 -0.68 -11.14 -8.04
N GLN A 22 -1.02 -12.03 -8.99
CA GLN A 22 -0.01 -12.80 -9.72
C GLN A 22 0.99 -11.86 -10.38
N LEU A 23 2.28 -12.10 -10.14
CA LEU A 23 3.37 -11.36 -10.77
C LEU A 23 3.22 -11.38 -12.29
N PRO A 24 3.06 -10.23 -12.97
CA PRO A 24 2.95 -10.16 -14.41
C PRO A 24 4.31 -10.11 -15.07
N THR A 25 4.35 -10.47 -16.35
CA THR A 25 5.44 -10.15 -17.27
C THR A 25 4.95 -9.12 -18.26
N VAL A 26 5.53 -7.91 -18.23
CA VAL A 26 5.18 -6.78 -19.09
C VAL A 26 6.42 -6.30 -19.81
N VAL A 27 6.41 -6.39 -21.14
CA VAL A 27 7.53 -6.03 -22.03
C VAL A 27 7.09 -5.05 -23.11
N THR A 28 5.81 -5.07 -23.46
CA THR A 28 5.24 -4.24 -24.53
C THR A 28 4.09 -3.37 -24.02
N LYS A 29 3.72 -2.35 -24.80
CA LYS A 29 2.50 -1.56 -24.56
C LYS A 29 1.23 -2.42 -24.53
N GLN A 30 1.19 -3.48 -25.32
CA GLN A 30 0.05 -4.39 -25.33
C GLN A 30 -0.05 -5.18 -24.03
N ASP A 31 1.08 -5.64 -23.48
CA ASP A 31 1.11 -6.30 -22.16
C ASP A 31 0.66 -5.34 -21.07
N LEU A 32 1.15 -4.09 -21.10
CA LEU A 32 0.76 -3.04 -20.18
C LEU A 32 -0.76 -2.79 -20.20
N SER A 33 -1.33 -2.66 -21.39
CA SER A 33 -2.78 -2.50 -21.58
C SER A 33 -3.57 -3.70 -21.05
N THR A 34 -3.11 -4.90 -21.33
CA THR A 34 -3.74 -6.15 -20.85
C THR A 34 -3.70 -6.24 -19.32
N GLN A 35 -2.55 -5.88 -18.74
CA GLN A 35 -2.40 -5.90 -17.30
C GLN A 35 -3.22 -4.79 -16.61
N THR A 36 -3.33 -3.62 -17.21
CA THR A 36 -4.22 -2.54 -16.76
C THR A 36 -5.66 -3.02 -16.69
N GLN A 37 -6.14 -3.67 -17.73
CA GLN A 37 -7.49 -4.25 -17.76
C GLN A 37 -7.67 -5.29 -16.66
N ARG A 38 -6.71 -6.19 -16.46
CA ARG A 38 -6.74 -7.20 -15.40
C ARG A 38 -6.85 -6.59 -14.01
N ILE A 39 -6.09 -5.52 -13.73
CA ILE A 39 -6.18 -4.80 -12.46
C ILE A 39 -7.58 -4.20 -12.28
N CYS A 40 -8.14 -3.55 -13.31
CA CYS A 40 -9.50 -3.01 -13.27
C CYS A 40 -10.55 -4.09 -13.03
N GLU A 41 -10.42 -5.26 -13.65
CA GLU A 41 -11.30 -6.41 -13.39
C GLU A 41 -11.21 -6.90 -11.93
N MET A 42 -9.99 -6.90 -11.36
CA MET A 42 -9.77 -7.28 -9.95
C MET A 42 -10.40 -6.27 -8.97
N VAL A 43 -10.43 -4.98 -9.30
CA VAL A 43 -11.20 -3.98 -8.53
C VAL A 43 -12.69 -4.41 -8.48
N GLY A 44 -13.26 -4.76 -9.62
CA GLY A 44 -14.64 -5.24 -9.70
C GLY A 44 -14.86 -6.56 -8.93
N LYS A 45 -13.92 -7.50 -9.00
CA LYS A 45 -13.99 -8.76 -8.24
C LYS A 45 -13.92 -8.50 -6.73
N ALA A 46 -13.04 -7.62 -6.28
CA ALA A 46 -12.92 -7.25 -4.88
C ALA A 46 -14.24 -6.70 -4.32
N ARG A 47 -14.86 -5.77 -5.02
CA ARG A 47 -16.15 -5.18 -4.63
C ARG A 47 -17.30 -6.19 -4.63
N ARG A 48 -17.36 -7.10 -5.61
CA ARG A 48 -18.38 -8.15 -5.64
C ARG A 48 -18.21 -9.17 -4.52
N ASN A 49 -16.96 -9.52 -4.17
CA ASN A 49 -16.68 -10.46 -3.09
C ASN A 49 -17.01 -9.90 -1.70
N MET A 50 -16.84 -8.60 -1.52
CA MET A 50 -17.10 -7.90 -0.26
C MET A 50 -17.80 -6.57 -0.53
N ALA A 51 -19.14 -6.59 -0.49
CA ALA A 51 -19.97 -5.43 -0.81
C ALA A 51 -19.74 -4.20 0.09
N THR A 52 -19.16 -4.40 1.27
CA THR A 52 -18.81 -3.33 2.21
C THR A 52 -17.35 -2.86 2.10
N MET A 53 -16.57 -3.36 1.14
CA MET A 53 -15.19 -2.96 0.95
C MET A 53 -15.09 -1.48 0.58
N ASP A 54 -14.30 -0.73 1.33
CA ASP A 54 -14.08 0.70 1.09
C ASP A 54 -12.84 0.98 0.26
N LEU A 55 -11.79 0.16 0.42
CA LEU A 55 -10.50 0.36 -0.21
C LEU A 55 -9.92 -0.98 -0.69
N VAL A 56 -9.49 -1.02 -1.94
CA VAL A 56 -8.71 -2.14 -2.50
C VAL A 56 -7.27 -1.70 -2.75
N VAL A 57 -6.30 -2.53 -2.37
CA VAL A 57 -4.86 -2.22 -2.46
C VAL A 57 -4.16 -3.25 -3.33
N PHE A 58 -3.45 -2.77 -4.34
CA PHE A 58 -2.61 -3.58 -5.22
C PHE A 58 -1.13 -3.46 -4.83
N PRO A 59 -0.32 -4.52 -5.03
CA PRO A 59 1.08 -4.51 -4.66
C PRO A 59 1.93 -3.59 -5.56
N GLU A 60 3.14 -3.29 -5.10
CA GLU A 60 4.21 -2.76 -5.93
C GLU A 60 4.42 -3.67 -7.15
N TYR A 61 4.79 -3.11 -8.28
CA TYR A 61 4.98 -3.84 -9.55
C TYR A 61 3.73 -4.55 -10.11
N SER A 62 2.56 -4.37 -9.53
CA SER A 62 1.33 -4.99 -10.01
C SER A 62 1.02 -4.70 -11.49
N LEU A 63 1.45 -3.54 -11.97
CA LEU A 63 1.24 -3.13 -13.36
C LEU A 63 2.40 -3.54 -14.28
N HIS A 64 3.65 -3.46 -13.81
CA HIS A 64 4.84 -3.59 -14.67
C HIS A 64 5.61 -4.91 -14.51
N GLY A 65 5.40 -5.65 -13.41
CA GLY A 65 6.25 -6.80 -13.08
C GLY A 65 7.65 -6.39 -12.62
N LEU A 66 8.53 -7.38 -12.46
CA LEU A 66 9.89 -7.22 -11.91
C LEU A 66 10.99 -7.22 -12.99
N SER A 67 10.66 -6.88 -14.23
CA SER A 67 11.66 -6.84 -15.32
C SER A 67 12.76 -5.81 -15.09
N MET A 68 12.51 -4.80 -14.26
CA MET A 68 13.40 -3.64 -14.06
C MET A 68 13.71 -2.88 -15.37
N ASP A 69 12.87 -3.05 -16.38
CA ASP A 69 12.99 -2.37 -17.66
C ASP A 69 12.62 -0.88 -17.50
N THR A 70 13.50 -0.02 -17.99
CA THR A 70 13.31 1.44 -17.96
C THR A 70 12.84 1.99 -19.31
N ASN A 71 12.41 1.12 -20.23
CA ASN A 71 11.92 1.53 -21.54
C ASN A 71 10.78 2.56 -21.41
N PRO A 72 10.96 3.80 -21.93
CA PRO A 72 9.94 4.85 -21.83
C PRO A 72 8.58 4.45 -22.43
N GLU A 73 8.57 3.50 -23.36
CA GLU A 73 7.33 3.07 -24.03
C GLU A 73 6.35 2.35 -23.11
N ILE A 74 6.84 1.74 -22.03
CA ILE A 74 6.00 1.05 -21.04
C ILE A 74 5.88 1.84 -19.73
N MET A 75 6.51 3.01 -19.60
CA MET A 75 6.35 3.86 -18.43
C MET A 75 5.04 4.65 -18.49
N CYS A 76 4.45 4.87 -17.34
CA CYS A 76 3.16 5.54 -17.20
C CYS A 76 3.29 7.02 -16.87
N SER A 77 2.25 7.79 -17.20
CA SER A 77 2.06 9.16 -16.74
C SER A 77 0.83 9.22 -15.82
N LEU A 78 0.81 10.18 -14.89
CA LEU A 78 -0.34 10.36 -13.98
C LEU A 78 -1.63 10.78 -14.71
N ASP A 79 -1.49 11.35 -15.89
CA ASP A 79 -2.58 11.70 -16.83
C ASP A 79 -2.73 10.69 -17.97
N GLY A 80 -2.02 9.56 -17.89
CA GLY A 80 -2.01 8.49 -18.90
C GLY A 80 -3.25 7.60 -18.88
N ALA A 81 -3.31 6.73 -19.87
CA ALA A 81 -4.44 5.83 -20.09
C ALA A 81 -4.64 4.83 -18.93
N GLU A 82 -3.57 4.35 -18.33
CA GLU A 82 -3.57 3.40 -17.22
C GLU A 82 -4.24 4.01 -15.98
N VAL A 83 -3.83 5.23 -15.62
CA VAL A 83 -4.40 5.96 -14.48
C VAL A 83 -5.85 6.35 -14.76
N ALA A 84 -6.19 6.73 -15.99
CA ALA A 84 -7.57 6.99 -16.39
C ALA A 84 -8.44 5.74 -16.24
N ALA A 85 -7.94 4.56 -16.61
CA ALA A 85 -8.63 3.30 -16.43
C ALA A 85 -8.84 2.95 -14.94
N PHE A 86 -7.84 3.18 -14.09
CA PHE A 86 -7.96 2.98 -12.64
C PHE A 86 -9.00 3.92 -12.01
N LYS A 87 -9.03 5.19 -12.41
CA LYS A 87 -10.06 6.15 -11.99
C LYS A 87 -11.44 5.65 -12.35
N GLN A 88 -11.64 5.22 -13.59
CA GLN A 88 -12.93 4.69 -14.04
C GLN A 88 -13.33 3.42 -13.28
N ALA A 89 -12.38 2.50 -13.02
CA ALA A 89 -12.65 1.30 -12.23
C ALA A 89 -13.10 1.63 -10.80
N CYS A 90 -12.49 2.64 -10.18
CA CYS A 90 -12.91 3.12 -8.84
C CYS A 90 -14.33 3.69 -8.85
N ILE A 91 -14.67 4.49 -9.86
CA ILE A 91 -16.01 5.07 -10.04
C ILE A 91 -17.05 3.97 -10.24
N ASP A 92 -16.83 3.09 -11.22
CA ASP A 92 -17.77 2.03 -11.63
C ASP A 92 -18.11 1.07 -10.48
N ASN A 93 -17.14 0.86 -9.58
CA ASN A 93 -17.30 -0.05 -8.46
C ASN A 93 -17.57 0.67 -7.13
N ASN A 94 -17.65 1.99 -7.11
CA ASN A 94 -17.83 2.82 -5.92
C ASN A 94 -16.89 2.40 -4.78
N ILE A 95 -15.57 2.39 -5.07
CA ILE A 95 -14.52 1.91 -4.17
C ILE A 95 -13.25 2.76 -4.32
N TRP A 96 -12.53 2.94 -3.24
CA TRP A 96 -11.19 3.52 -3.29
C TRP A 96 -10.18 2.47 -3.78
N GLY A 97 -9.16 2.91 -4.52
CA GLY A 97 -8.09 2.05 -5.02
C GLY A 97 -6.70 2.60 -4.72
N CYS A 98 -5.78 1.72 -4.33
CA CYS A 98 -4.35 2.03 -4.25
C CYS A 98 -3.63 1.22 -5.31
N PHE A 99 -2.91 1.90 -6.19
CA PHE A 99 -2.25 1.33 -7.37
C PHE A 99 -0.77 1.68 -7.40
N SER A 100 0.02 0.85 -8.06
CA SER A 100 1.45 1.05 -8.27
C SER A 100 1.76 1.18 -9.76
N LEU A 101 2.67 2.06 -10.12
CA LEU A 101 3.13 2.27 -11.49
C LEU A 101 4.61 2.67 -11.53
N MET A 102 5.29 2.33 -12.63
CA MET A 102 6.57 2.92 -12.97
C MET A 102 6.30 4.19 -13.76
N GLU A 103 6.67 5.32 -13.17
CA GLU A 103 6.33 6.64 -13.69
C GLU A 103 7.41 7.17 -14.61
N TYR A 104 7.01 7.62 -15.78
CA TYR A 104 7.90 8.27 -16.73
C TYR A 104 8.57 9.52 -16.15
N ASN A 105 9.88 9.59 -16.28
CA ASN A 105 10.68 10.75 -15.90
C ASN A 105 11.48 11.25 -17.10
N PRO A 106 11.15 12.44 -17.65
CA PRO A 106 11.86 12.96 -18.82
C PRO A 106 13.30 13.43 -18.53
N GLN A 107 13.69 13.49 -17.24
CA GLN A 107 14.98 14.04 -16.82
C GLN A 107 15.97 12.96 -16.31
N GLY A 108 15.52 11.73 -16.17
CA GLY A 108 16.35 10.65 -15.62
C GLY A 108 15.67 9.29 -15.69
N ASN A 109 16.05 8.40 -14.80
CA ASN A 109 15.37 7.12 -14.69
C ASN A 109 13.93 7.28 -14.18
N PRO A 110 13.02 6.35 -14.51
CA PRO A 110 11.66 6.37 -14.01
C PRO A 110 11.59 6.37 -12.48
N TYR A 111 10.47 6.81 -11.92
CA TYR A 111 10.16 6.66 -10.51
C TYR A 111 9.29 5.41 -10.28
N ASN A 112 9.52 4.75 -9.16
CA ASN A 112 8.57 3.77 -8.62
C ASN A 112 7.52 4.54 -7.81
N SER A 113 6.30 4.59 -8.30
CA SER A 113 5.25 5.45 -7.78
C SER A 113 4.02 4.67 -7.32
N GLY A 114 3.35 5.20 -6.32
CA GLY A 114 2.06 4.72 -5.84
C GLY A 114 1.04 5.84 -5.77
N ILE A 115 -0.20 5.51 -6.07
CA ILE A 115 -1.32 6.46 -6.09
C ILE A 115 -2.52 5.90 -5.34
N ILE A 116 -3.28 6.80 -4.70
CA ILE A 116 -4.59 6.47 -4.14
C ILE A 116 -5.64 7.30 -4.87
N ILE A 117 -6.66 6.62 -5.36
CA ILE A 117 -7.80 7.18 -6.09
C ILE A 117 -9.06 6.91 -5.27
N ASP A 118 -9.91 7.91 -5.10
CA ASP A 118 -11.18 7.74 -4.39
C ASP A 118 -12.29 7.15 -5.28
N ASN A 119 -13.45 6.93 -4.69
CA ASN A 119 -14.62 6.39 -5.38
C ASN A 119 -15.32 7.39 -6.32
N GLN A 120 -14.82 8.62 -6.42
CA GLN A 120 -15.21 9.62 -7.42
C GLN A 120 -14.19 9.72 -8.57
N GLY A 121 -13.09 8.94 -8.50
CA GLY A 121 -12.01 8.98 -9.49
C GLY A 121 -11.02 10.11 -9.26
N GLU A 122 -11.04 10.76 -8.10
CA GLU A 122 -10.08 11.80 -7.77
C GLU A 122 -8.78 11.21 -7.23
N LEU A 123 -7.65 11.75 -7.68
CA LEU A 123 -6.33 11.41 -7.15
C LEU A 123 -6.15 12.07 -5.79
N LYS A 124 -6.19 11.27 -4.71
CA LYS A 124 -6.10 11.74 -3.33
C LYS A 124 -4.69 11.74 -2.78
N LEU A 125 -3.86 10.81 -3.23
CA LEU A 125 -2.49 10.69 -2.79
C LEU A 125 -1.61 10.25 -3.95
N TYR A 126 -0.42 10.83 -4.01
CA TYR A 126 0.62 10.48 -4.95
C TYR A 126 1.96 10.45 -4.22
N TYR A 127 2.68 9.36 -4.38
CA TYR A 127 3.94 9.08 -3.70
C TYR A 127 4.96 8.47 -4.65
N ARG A 128 6.21 8.88 -4.56
CA ARG A 128 7.38 8.29 -5.21
C ARG A 128 8.24 7.61 -4.15
N LYS A 129 8.59 6.35 -4.34
CA LYS A 129 9.42 5.56 -3.42
C LYS A 129 10.70 6.30 -3.06
N LEU A 130 10.91 6.60 -1.78
CA LEU A 130 12.08 7.35 -1.32
C LEU A 130 13.35 6.50 -1.32
N HIS A 131 13.22 5.18 -1.05
CA HIS A 131 14.35 4.27 -0.93
C HIS A 131 14.28 3.14 -1.96
N PRO A 132 14.67 3.37 -3.22
CA PRO A 132 14.87 2.28 -4.16
C PRO A 132 15.82 1.22 -3.59
N TRP A 133 15.58 -0.04 -3.90
CA TRP A 133 16.42 -1.14 -3.43
C TRP A 133 17.66 -1.31 -4.33
N VAL A 134 18.64 -0.47 -4.09
CA VAL A 134 19.90 -0.49 -4.83
C VAL A 134 20.79 -1.68 -4.39
N PRO A 135 21.57 -2.28 -5.30
CA PRO A 135 21.79 -1.89 -6.70
C PRO A 135 20.80 -2.51 -7.71
N VAL A 136 19.76 -3.19 -7.25
CA VAL A 136 18.85 -3.97 -8.10
C VAL A 136 17.86 -3.09 -8.86
N GLU A 137 17.23 -2.15 -8.15
CA GLU A 137 16.26 -1.23 -8.74
C GLU A 137 16.93 -0.04 -9.43
N PRO A 138 16.60 0.24 -10.69
CA PRO A 138 17.17 1.36 -11.44
C PRO A 138 16.44 2.70 -11.21
N TRP A 139 15.40 2.70 -10.38
CA TRP A 139 14.50 3.85 -10.20
C TRP A 139 15.18 5.04 -9.54
N GLU A 140 14.78 6.25 -9.94
CA GLU A 140 15.18 7.47 -9.22
C GLU A 140 14.57 7.49 -7.80
N PRO A 141 15.33 7.92 -6.80
CA PRO A 141 14.78 8.19 -5.47
C PRO A 141 13.65 9.23 -5.53
N GLY A 142 12.60 9.00 -4.76
CA GLY A 142 11.47 9.91 -4.67
C GLY A 142 11.85 11.28 -4.10
N ASN A 143 11.15 12.32 -4.51
CA ASN A 143 11.44 13.71 -4.17
C ASN A 143 10.23 14.49 -3.62
N LEU A 144 9.15 13.77 -3.24
CA LEU A 144 7.90 14.38 -2.78
C LEU A 144 7.71 14.31 -1.25
N GLY A 145 8.62 13.64 -0.53
CA GLY A 145 8.43 13.29 0.88
C GLY A 145 7.34 12.24 1.06
N ILE A 146 6.84 12.11 2.29
CA ILE A 146 5.76 11.17 2.63
C ILE A 146 4.45 11.95 2.72
N PRO A 147 3.49 11.74 1.79
CA PRO A 147 2.18 12.37 1.86
C PRO A 147 1.23 11.59 2.77
N VAL A 148 0.21 12.31 3.26
CA VAL A 148 -1.00 11.74 3.86
C VAL A 148 -2.22 12.33 3.18
N CYS A 149 -3.31 11.59 3.14
CA CYS A 149 -4.59 12.10 2.63
C CYS A 149 -5.75 11.68 3.52
N GLU A 150 -6.87 12.37 3.39
CA GLU A 150 -8.14 11.88 3.88
C GLU A 150 -8.54 10.64 3.07
N GLY A 151 -8.97 9.61 3.76
CA GLY A 151 -9.40 8.33 3.21
C GLY A 151 -10.88 8.04 3.48
N PRO A 152 -11.35 6.80 3.18
CA PRO A 152 -12.73 6.41 3.42
C PRO A 152 -13.14 6.64 4.89
N ASN A 153 -14.39 7.07 5.09
CA ASN A 153 -15.01 7.28 6.41
C ASN A 153 -14.20 8.23 7.32
N GLY A 154 -13.54 9.24 6.76
CA GLY A 154 -12.77 10.24 7.51
C GLY A 154 -11.50 9.68 8.17
N SER A 155 -10.97 8.57 7.66
CA SER A 155 -9.66 8.07 8.05
C SER A 155 -8.53 8.91 7.44
N THR A 156 -7.35 8.86 8.05
CA THR A 156 -6.14 9.45 7.47
C THR A 156 -5.20 8.34 7.01
N ILE A 157 -4.84 8.36 5.71
CA ILE A 157 -4.04 7.31 5.08
C ILE A 157 -2.68 7.85 4.66
N ALA A 158 -1.63 7.06 4.88
CA ALA A 158 -0.31 7.22 4.28
C ALA A 158 0.00 6.05 3.35
N LEU A 159 0.92 6.26 2.41
CA LEU A 159 1.43 5.24 1.50
C LEU A 159 2.95 5.25 1.51
N ILE A 160 3.55 4.07 1.68
CA ILE A 160 4.98 3.80 1.50
C ILE A 160 5.15 2.57 0.59
N ILE A 161 6.33 2.44 -0.01
CA ILE A 161 6.57 1.37 -0.98
C ILE A 161 7.75 0.49 -0.50
N CYS A 162 7.47 -0.80 -0.29
CA CYS A 162 8.43 -1.90 -0.23
C CYS A 162 9.57 -1.66 0.77
N HIS A 163 10.75 -1.32 0.24
CA HIS A 163 11.97 -1.10 1.02
C HIS A 163 11.85 0.06 2.02
N ASP A 164 11.02 1.06 1.74
CA ASP A 164 10.71 2.14 2.68
C ASP A 164 10.27 1.61 4.05
N GLY A 165 9.48 0.55 4.08
CA GLY A 165 8.96 -0.03 5.31
C GLY A 165 9.97 -0.81 6.15
N MET A 166 11.23 -0.95 5.69
CA MET A 166 12.34 -1.49 6.48
C MET A 166 12.98 -0.44 7.39
N PHE A 167 12.70 0.85 7.14
CA PHE A 167 13.21 1.97 7.92
C PHE A 167 12.11 2.46 8.88
N PRO A 168 12.29 2.32 10.21
CA PRO A 168 11.28 2.70 11.18
C PRO A 168 10.94 4.20 11.13
N GLU A 169 11.85 5.03 10.63
CA GLU A 169 11.67 6.46 10.44
C GLU A 169 10.51 6.77 9.48
N MET A 170 10.35 5.95 8.44
CA MET A 170 9.28 6.11 7.45
C MET A 170 7.89 5.96 8.08
N ALA A 171 7.68 4.88 8.82
CA ALA A 171 6.43 4.66 9.53
C ALA A 171 6.19 5.71 10.63
N ARG A 172 7.25 6.12 11.30
CA ARG A 172 7.20 7.19 12.33
C ARG A 172 6.75 8.51 11.73
N GLU A 173 7.26 8.89 10.56
CA GLU A 173 6.85 10.11 9.87
C GLU A 173 5.39 10.04 9.42
N CYS A 174 4.94 8.89 8.88
CA CYS A 174 3.52 8.69 8.58
C CYS A 174 2.64 8.96 9.81
N ALA A 175 3.02 8.40 10.96
CA ALA A 175 2.29 8.56 12.21
C ALA A 175 2.27 10.02 12.69
N TYR A 176 3.38 10.74 12.64
CA TYR A 176 3.45 12.14 13.01
C TYR A 176 2.65 13.05 12.09
N LYS A 177 2.48 12.68 10.84
CA LYS A 177 1.59 13.35 9.89
C LYS A 177 0.11 13.00 10.10
N GLY A 178 -0.19 12.17 11.11
CA GLY A 178 -1.55 11.82 11.51
C GLY A 178 -2.10 10.55 10.86
N ALA A 179 -1.32 9.80 10.10
CA ALA A 179 -1.82 8.58 9.48
C ALA A 179 -2.35 7.60 10.52
N GLU A 180 -3.56 7.12 10.31
CA GLU A 180 -4.23 6.09 11.10
C GLU A 180 -4.10 4.72 10.42
N ILE A 181 -3.96 4.75 9.10
CA ILE A 181 -3.73 3.60 8.24
C ILE A 181 -2.50 3.90 7.38
N MET A 182 -1.50 3.05 7.46
CA MET A 182 -0.36 3.06 6.55
C MET A 182 -0.49 1.90 5.57
N ILE A 183 -0.57 2.22 4.29
CA ILE A 183 -0.49 1.25 3.21
C ILE A 183 0.99 1.02 2.88
N ARG A 184 1.38 -0.25 2.72
CA ARG A 184 2.69 -0.65 2.22
C ARG A 184 2.54 -1.62 1.06
N THR A 185 2.84 -1.16 -0.13
CA THR A 185 2.87 -2.00 -1.33
C THR A 185 4.27 -2.57 -1.52
N ALA A 186 4.40 -3.83 -1.93
CA ALA A 186 5.71 -4.48 -2.06
C ALA A 186 5.77 -5.53 -3.17
N GLY A 187 7.01 -5.84 -3.62
CA GLY A 187 7.33 -6.89 -4.58
C GLY A 187 8.41 -7.84 -4.04
N TYR A 188 8.33 -8.26 -2.78
CA TYR A 188 9.34 -9.09 -2.14
C TYR A 188 9.30 -10.56 -2.55
N THR A 189 10.49 -11.18 -2.49
CA THR A 189 10.69 -12.62 -2.67
C THR A 189 10.82 -13.35 -1.33
N ALA A 190 10.69 -14.68 -1.34
CA ALA A 190 10.63 -15.52 -0.15
C ALA A 190 11.73 -15.34 0.91
N PRO A 191 13.02 -15.07 0.59
CA PRO A 191 14.06 -14.90 1.60
C PRO A 191 13.81 -13.78 2.61
N ILE A 192 13.02 -12.77 2.27
CA ILE A 192 12.75 -11.62 3.15
C ILE A 192 11.51 -11.79 4.05
N ARG A 193 10.83 -12.92 4.00
CA ARG A 193 9.57 -13.20 4.71
C ARG A 193 9.60 -12.81 6.18
N HIS A 194 10.63 -13.19 6.91
CA HIS A 194 10.74 -12.89 8.33
C HIS A 194 10.81 -11.38 8.61
N SER A 195 11.63 -10.67 7.85
CA SER A 195 11.76 -9.21 7.97
C SER A 195 10.45 -8.51 7.58
N TRP A 196 9.72 -9.03 6.60
CA TRP A 196 8.40 -8.54 6.20
C TRP A 196 7.40 -8.59 7.37
N GLN A 197 7.29 -9.74 8.04
CA GLN A 197 6.38 -9.91 9.17
C GLN A 197 6.75 -8.99 10.33
N ILE A 198 8.02 -9.00 10.74
CA ILE A 198 8.50 -8.17 11.87
C ILE A 198 8.27 -6.69 11.60
N THR A 199 8.65 -6.18 10.43
CA THR A 199 8.58 -4.74 10.16
C THR A 199 7.15 -4.25 10.06
N ASN A 200 6.22 -5.01 9.48
CA ASN A 200 4.81 -4.60 9.41
C ASN A 200 4.15 -4.57 10.78
N GLN A 201 4.42 -5.56 11.64
CA GLN A 201 3.91 -5.58 13.01
C GLN A 201 4.54 -4.47 13.89
N ALA A 202 5.86 -4.29 13.80
CA ALA A 202 6.56 -3.23 14.53
C ALA A 202 6.11 -1.83 14.08
N ASN A 203 5.95 -1.62 12.78
CA ASN A 203 5.45 -0.34 12.24
C ASN A 203 4.04 -0.02 12.74
N ALA A 204 3.18 -1.02 12.92
CA ALA A 204 1.86 -0.83 13.51
C ALA A 204 1.96 -0.51 15.00
N PHE A 205 2.59 -1.39 15.77
CA PHE A 205 2.69 -1.29 17.23
C PHE A 205 3.42 -0.04 17.70
N CYS A 206 4.62 0.23 17.16
CA CYS A 206 5.44 1.34 17.60
C CYS A 206 4.87 2.73 17.26
N ASN A 207 3.85 2.78 16.39
CA ASN A 207 3.28 4.03 15.90
C ASN A 207 1.77 4.17 16.17
N LEU A 208 1.16 3.21 16.88
CA LEU A 208 -0.28 3.17 17.10
C LEU A 208 -1.05 3.50 15.81
N MET A 209 -0.81 2.74 14.75
CA MET A 209 -1.54 2.86 13.50
C MET A 209 -1.73 1.48 12.86
N VAL A 210 -2.77 1.34 12.08
CA VAL A 210 -3.00 0.13 11.27
C VAL A 210 -1.98 0.09 10.13
N THR A 211 -1.43 -1.10 9.82
CA THR A 211 -0.69 -1.32 8.58
C THR A 211 -1.46 -2.25 7.66
N ALA A 212 -1.66 -1.84 6.40
CA ALA A 212 -2.24 -2.66 5.35
C ALA A 212 -1.16 -2.92 4.30
N SER A 213 -0.58 -4.11 4.35
CA SER A 213 0.62 -4.44 3.59
C SER A 213 0.33 -5.54 2.57
N VAL A 214 0.75 -5.35 1.34
CA VAL A 214 0.51 -6.29 0.25
C VAL A 214 1.77 -6.53 -0.55
N CYS A 215 1.99 -7.79 -0.92
CA CYS A 215 3.07 -8.22 -1.78
C CYS A 215 2.53 -8.96 -3.00
N MET A 216 3.27 -8.91 -4.10
CA MET A 216 3.03 -9.77 -5.27
C MET A 216 3.11 -11.24 -4.87
N CYS A 217 2.47 -12.10 -5.64
CA CYS A 217 2.48 -13.55 -5.45
C CYS A 217 2.81 -14.28 -6.76
N GLY A 218 3.36 -15.47 -6.66
CA GLY A 218 3.67 -16.31 -7.80
C GLY A 218 5.01 -15.95 -8.48
N SER A 219 5.29 -16.61 -9.59
CA SER A 219 6.56 -16.51 -10.31
C SER A 219 6.36 -16.03 -11.74
N ASP A 220 7.30 -15.24 -12.24
CA ASP A 220 7.45 -14.92 -13.67
C ASP A 220 8.52 -15.77 -14.37
N GLY A 221 9.08 -16.76 -13.65
CA GLY A 221 10.19 -17.61 -14.10
C GLY A 221 11.58 -17.10 -13.69
N SER A 222 11.71 -15.85 -13.31
CA SER A 222 12.94 -15.23 -12.82
C SER A 222 12.87 -14.92 -11.32
N PHE A 223 11.71 -14.50 -10.86
CA PHE A 223 11.45 -14.13 -9.46
C PHE A 223 10.25 -14.91 -8.92
N ASP A 224 10.39 -15.38 -7.67
CA ASP A 224 9.31 -15.98 -6.89
C ASP A 224 8.85 -15.00 -5.81
N SER A 225 7.71 -14.37 -6.03
CA SER A 225 7.09 -13.46 -5.08
C SER A 225 6.32 -14.21 -4.02
N MET A 226 6.47 -13.78 -2.77
CA MET A 226 6.06 -14.57 -1.61
C MET A 226 4.57 -14.48 -1.26
N GLY A 227 3.84 -13.47 -1.74
CA GLY A 227 2.50 -13.19 -1.22
C GLY A 227 2.56 -12.68 0.23
N GLU A 228 1.87 -13.36 1.15
CA GLU A 228 1.83 -13.03 2.58
C GLU A 228 1.43 -11.58 2.88
N GLY A 229 0.47 -11.06 2.12
CA GLY A 229 -0.16 -9.80 2.46
C GLY A 229 -0.75 -9.87 3.87
N MET A 230 -0.77 -8.75 4.59
CA MET A 230 -1.30 -8.71 5.94
C MET A 230 -1.93 -7.37 6.28
N ILE A 231 -2.94 -7.41 7.13
CA ILE A 231 -3.51 -6.23 7.78
C ILE A 231 -3.27 -6.38 9.27
N VAL A 232 -2.51 -5.45 9.84
CA VAL A 232 -2.09 -5.49 11.25
C VAL A 232 -2.76 -4.35 11.99
N ASN A 233 -3.35 -4.66 13.13
CA ASN A 233 -3.99 -3.67 13.99
C ASN A 233 -2.94 -2.79 14.70
N PHE A 234 -3.35 -1.65 15.22
CA PHE A 234 -2.47 -0.70 15.91
C PHE A 234 -1.78 -1.24 17.17
N ASP A 235 -2.22 -2.38 17.68
CA ASP A 235 -1.58 -3.13 18.77
C ASP A 235 -0.50 -4.13 18.29
N GLY A 236 -0.22 -4.16 16.99
CA GLY A 236 0.77 -5.04 16.36
C GLY A 236 0.26 -6.45 16.07
N GLN A 237 -1.01 -6.77 16.36
CA GLN A 237 -1.58 -8.09 16.07
C GLN A 237 -2.12 -8.15 14.64
N PRO A 238 -1.77 -9.18 13.85
CA PRO A 238 -2.38 -9.40 12.56
C PRO A 238 -3.88 -9.68 12.69
N LEU A 239 -4.70 -8.88 12.01
CA LEU A 239 -6.14 -9.14 11.84
C LEU A 239 -6.36 -10.24 10.81
N VAL A 240 -5.55 -10.24 9.78
CA VAL A 240 -5.54 -11.25 8.71
C VAL A 240 -4.16 -11.33 8.08
N MET A 241 -3.79 -12.54 7.67
CA MET A 241 -2.61 -12.81 6.86
C MET A 241 -3.01 -13.65 5.66
N GLY A 242 -2.47 -13.31 4.50
CA GLY A 242 -2.65 -14.06 3.26
C GLY A 242 -1.77 -15.29 3.18
N SER A 243 -2.06 -16.10 2.19
CA SER A 243 -1.29 -17.28 1.85
C SER A 243 -0.27 -17.00 0.73
N HIS A 244 0.18 -18.06 0.05
CA HIS A 244 1.02 -17.97 -1.16
C HIS A 244 0.20 -18.13 -2.44
N ARG A 245 -1.11 -17.89 -2.39
CA ARG A 245 -1.99 -18.07 -3.55
C ARG A 245 -2.04 -16.80 -4.37
N PRO A 246 -1.74 -16.88 -5.66
CA PRO A 246 -1.96 -15.78 -6.57
C PRO A 246 -3.43 -15.37 -6.65
N ASP A 247 -3.65 -14.07 -6.86
CA ASP A 247 -4.98 -13.46 -6.98
C ASP A 247 -5.89 -13.63 -5.74
N GLU A 248 -5.31 -13.94 -4.59
CA GLU A 248 -6.03 -13.95 -3.32
C GLU A 248 -6.32 -12.52 -2.87
N ILE A 249 -7.56 -12.28 -2.46
CA ILE A 249 -7.98 -11.02 -1.85
C ILE A 249 -8.24 -11.28 -0.37
N ILE A 250 -7.38 -10.79 0.49
CA ILE A 250 -7.55 -10.86 1.93
C ILE A 250 -8.17 -9.57 2.45
N THR A 251 -9.06 -9.68 3.41
CA THR A 251 -9.91 -8.55 3.82
C THR A 251 -10.03 -8.46 5.32
N ALA A 252 -9.92 -7.26 5.87
CA ALA A 252 -10.24 -6.96 7.26
C ALA A 252 -10.96 -5.62 7.39
N GLU A 253 -11.80 -5.50 8.39
CA GLU A 253 -12.32 -4.22 8.87
C GLU A 253 -11.36 -3.65 9.91
N VAL A 254 -10.95 -2.40 9.73
CA VAL A 254 -10.11 -1.65 10.66
C VAL A 254 -10.87 -0.48 11.25
N ARG A 255 -10.41 0.02 12.39
CA ARG A 255 -11.12 1.04 13.19
C ARG A 255 -10.23 2.27 13.42
N PRO A 256 -10.20 3.24 12.49
CA PRO A 256 -9.43 4.48 12.65
C PRO A 256 -9.86 5.28 13.90
N ASP A 257 -11.11 5.23 14.27
CA ASP A 257 -11.61 5.85 15.50
C ASP A 257 -10.98 5.26 16.77
N LEU A 258 -10.78 3.93 16.82
CA LEU A 258 -10.06 3.29 17.93
C LEU A 258 -8.56 3.63 17.93
N VAL A 259 -7.96 3.85 16.76
CA VAL A 259 -6.58 4.37 16.67
C VAL A 259 -6.50 5.75 17.35
N ARG A 260 -7.42 6.66 17.00
CA ARG A 260 -7.49 8.00 17.63
C ARG A 260 -7.69 7.92 19.14
N GLU A 261 -8.58 7.04 19.58
CA GLU A 261 -8.86 6.81 20.98
C GLU A 261 -7.65 6.24 21.72
N ALA A 262 -6.98 5.25 21.14
CA ALA A 262 -5.75 4.66 21.71
C ALA A 262 -4.64 5.70 21.87
N ARG A 263 -4.41 6.54 20.86
CA ARG A 263 -3.43 7.63 20.92
C ARG A 263 -3.74 8.63 22.03
N LYS A 264 -5.00 8.85 22.32
CA LYS A 264 -5.45 9.85 23.31
C LYS A 264 -5.51 9.30 24.73
N TYR A 265 -5.91 8.06 24.94
CA TYR A 265 -6.29 7.56 26.25
C TYR A 265 -5.61 6.26 26.69
N TRP A 266 -5.13 5.45 25.73
CA TRP A 266 -4.63 4.10 26.01
C TRP A 266 -3.14 3.98 25.75
N SER A 267 -2.64 2.76 25.84
CA SER A 267 -1.30 2.38 25.40
C SER A 267 -0.18 3.17 26.10
N VAL A 268 -0.05 2.95 27.36
CA VAL A 268 1.02 3.63 28.15
C VAL A 268 2.42 3.15 27.77
N GLU A 269 2.56 1.94 27.20
CA GLU A 269 3.85 1.33 26.90
C GLU A 269 4.52 1.93 25.64
N ASN A 270 3.73 2.34 24.65
CA ASN A 270 4.24 2.75 23.35
C ASN A 270 3.63 4.04 22.81
N ASN A 271 2.93 4.81 23.64
CA ASN A 271 2.21 5.99 23.20
C ASN A 271 3.13 7.21 23.02
N ILE A 272 3.65 7.36 21.81
CA ILE A 272 4.50 8.47 21.40
C ILE A 272 3.80 9.83 21.41
N TYR A 273 2.47 9.84 21.40
CA TYR A 273 1.66 11.07 21.31
C TYR A 273 1.43 11.70 22.70
N GLN A 274 1.39 10.89 23.77
CA GLN A 274 1.17 11.38 25.13
C GLN A 274 2.46 11.74 25.85
N PHE A 275 3.51 10.95 25.68
CA PHE A 275 4.72 11.08 26.49
C PHE A 275 5.83 11.90 25.83
N GLY A 276 5.66 12.21 24.55
CA GLY A 276 6.69 12.85 23.76
C GLY A 276 7.94 11.96 23.64
N HIS A 277 8.86 12.37 22.81
CA HIS A 277 10.11 11.63 22.60
C HIS A 277 11.20 12.15 23.51
N ARG A 278 11.37 11.56 24.64
CA ARG A 278 12.44 11.97 25.57
C ARG A 278 13.83 11.49 25.16
N GLY A 279 13.93 10.60 24.19
CA GLY A 279 15.20 10.13 23.67
C GLY A 279 15.62 10.78 22.35
N TYR A 280 14.72 11.43 21.67
CA TYR A 280 15.04 12.20 20.49
C TYR A 280 15.45 13.60 20.92
N VAL A 281 16.65 13.69 21.28
CA VAL A 281 17.29 14.99 21.18
C VAL A 281 17.29 15.32 19.70
N ALA A 282 16.80 16.48 19.32
CA ALA A 282 17.21 17.10 18.09
C ALA A 282 18.71 16.87 18.00
N VAL A 283 19.15 16.02 17.06
CA VAL A 283 20.53 15.60 16.99
C VAL A 283 21.32 16.86 16.76
N LYS A 284 22.06 17.24 17.76
CA LYS A 284 22.84 18.46 17.73
C LYS A 284 23.82 18.33 16.58
N GLY A 285 23.69 19.15 15.55
CA GLY A 285 24.49 19.06 14.35
C GLY A 285 23.88 18.17 13.26
N GLY A 286 22.84 17.43 13.53
CA GLY A 286 21.96 16.84 12.52
C GLY A 286 20.66 17.60 12.44
N ALA A 287 20.59 18.61 13.22
CA ALA A 287 19.52 19.60 13.12
C ALA A 287 19.97 20.67 12.13
#